data_959a51b39807d9e4077b714b58565225
#
_entry.id   959a51b39807d9e4077b714b58565225
#
_cell.length_a   1.000
_cell.length_b   1.000
_cell.length_c   1.000
_cell.angle_alpha   90.00
_cell.angle_beta   90.00
_cell.angle_gamma   90.00
#
_symmetry.space_group_name_H-M   'P 1'
#
loop_
_entity.id
_entity.type
_entity.pdbx_description
1 polymer ?
#
loop_
_entity_poly.entity_id
_entity_poly.type
_entity_poly.pdbx_seq_one_letter_code
_entity_poly.pdbx_strand_id
1 'polypeptide(L)'
;MVLPCRSVGAPGTALGEMVFTTGMNGYQEAVTDPSYLGQVLTFSAPMIGNYGTGDQALESDRVWPAAVIATRIGDAPGVAGPVGFRSWLAAQGVVAVEDADTRRLVRHLRDHGAMRGGVSTELGVEELLALVREHPHLDGRDLSVEAAGGRRRLGDAGPTIVAVDCGMKQGILAGLAGAGMRVEVVPAGTTADEILALGPDGVFISNGPGDPAACVPVIDALSGVLGKVPVFGICLGHQLLSHALGLRTEKLPFGHRGANHPVQRAEDGVVEITVQNHGYAVVADSLPDGVQVTRTSLFDGSVEGIAAPELLAASVQYHPEARPGPHDAAYLFRAFRDRVVA
;
A
#
# COMPACT_ATOMS: atom_id res chain seq x y z
N MET A 1 1.78 18.58 18.84
CA MET A 1 0.56 19.36 18.48
C MET A 1 -0.65 18.65 19.04
N VAL A 2 -1.63 19.36 19.60
CA VAL A 2 -2.92 18.80 20.04
C VAL A 2 -4.02 19.50 19.25
N LEU A 3 -4.98 18.72 18.75
CA LEU A 3 -6.13 19.22 17.99
C LEU A 3 -7.42 18.68 18.63
N PRO A 4 -8.37 19.55 19.00
CA PRO A 4 -9.70 19.10 19.39
C PRO A 4 -10.43 18.53 18.17
N CYS A 5 -11.22 17.50 18.40
CA CYS A 5 -12.03 16.83 17.36
C CYS A 5 -13.29 16.25 18.00
N ARG A 6 -14.22 15.78 17.16
CA ARG A 6 -15.46 15.12 17.57
C ARG A 6 -15.43 13.65 17.17
N SER A 7 -15.70 12.77 18.13
CA SER A 7 -15.84 11.34 17.85
C SER A 7 -17.07 11.06 16.99
N VAL A 8 -16.89 10.19 15.98
CA VAL A 8 -17.96 9.74 15.07
C VAL A 8 -17.88 8.25 14.74
N GLY A 9 -16.80 7.60 15.14
CA GLY A 9 -16.60 6.15 15.01
C GLY A 9 -16.85 5.43 16.34
N ALA A 10 -16.18 4.28 16.52
CA ALA A 10 -16.18 3.55 17.78
C ALA A 10 -15.45 4.36 18.87
N PRO A 11 -15.83 4.23 20.14
CA PRO A 11 -15.04 4.76 21.26
C PRO A 11 -13.72 4.00 21.38
N GLY A 12 -12.71 4.63 21.97
CA GLY A 12 -11.42 4.00 22.22
C GLY A 12 -10.23 4.92 22.04
N THR A 13 -9.04 4.31 22.13
CA THR A 13 -7.75 4.96 21.92
C THR A 13 -6.99 4.21 20.83
N ALA A 14 -6.53 4.93 19.84
CA ALA A 14 -5.75 4.41 18.72
C ALA A 14 -4.42 5.15 18.60
N LEU A 15 -3.34 4.40 18.41
CA LEU A 15 -1.97 4.90 18.26
C LEU A 15 -1.40 4.41 16.93
N GLY A 16 -0.49 5.18 16.34
CA GLY A 16 0.17 4.78 15.10
C GLY A 16 1.02 5.89 14.51
N GLU A 17 1.60 5.62 13.36
CA GLU A 17 2.25 6.66 12.57
C GLU A 17 1.20 7.52 11.88
N MET A 18 1.24 8.83 12.14
CA MET A 18 0.35 9.81 11.53
C MET A 18 0.72 10.01 10.07
N VAL A 19 -0.21 9.69 9.19
CA VAL A 19 -0.05 9.86 7.74
C VAL A 19 -1.26 10.58 7.16
N PHE A 20 -1.13 11.09 5.92
CA PHE A 20 -2.25 11.70 5.24
C PHE A 20 -2.35 11.26 3.78
N THR A 21 -3.55 11.26 3.26
CA THR A 21 -3.81 11.07 1.82
C THR A 21 -4.43 12.31 1.20
N THR A 22 -4.07 12.58 -0.05
CA THR A 22 -4.64 13.67 -0.86
C THR A 22 -5.76 13.20 -1.79
N GLY A 23 -6.11 11.91 -1.75
CA GLY A 23 -7.20 11.35 -2.54
C GLY A 23 -8.54 12.04 -2.25
N MET A 24 -9.25 12.44 -3.32
CA MET A 24 -10.55 13.11 -3.23
C MET A 24 -11.72 12.13 -3.17
N ASN A 25 -11.49 10.87 -3.53
CA ASN A 25 -12.43 9.76 -3.56
C ASN A 25 -11.74 8.47 -3.13
N GLY A 26 -12.50 7.35 -3.08
CA GLY A 26 -11.93 6.05 -2.71
C GLY A 26 -11.63 5.92 -1.22
N TYR A 27 -12.44 6.54 -0.38
CA TYR A 27 -12.22 6.51 1.07
C TYR A 27 -12.37 5.09 1.64
N GLN A 28 -13.28 4.26 1.10
CA GLN A 28 -13.47 2.89 1.55
C GLN A 28 -12.31 1.99 1.09
N GLU A 29 -11.90 2.14 -0.15
CA GLU A 29 -10.71 1.47 -0.72
C GLU A 29 -9.46 1.84 0.10
N ALA A 30 -9.28 3.12 0.43
CA ALA A 30 -8.15 3.57 1.22
C ALA A 30 -8.13 2.93 2.63
N VAL A 31 -9.25 2.95 3.36
CA VAL A 31 -9.24 2.38 4.73
C VAL A 31 -9.21 0.86 4.76
N THR A 32 -9.49 0.18 3.65
CA THR A 32 -9.38 -1.29 3.53
C THR A 32 -8.08 -1.74 2.84
N ASP A 33 -7.16 -0.82 2.53
CA ASP A 33 -5.82 -1.14 2.05
C ASP A 33 -4.92 -1.59 3.20
N PRO A 34 -4.42 -2.85 3.19
CA PRO A 34 -3.55 -3.38 4.23
C PRO A 34 -2.27 -2.56 4.47
N SER A 35 -1.81 -1.80 3.50
CA SER A 35 -0.62 -0.93 3.61
C SER A 35 -0.75 0.15 4.70
N TYR A 36 -1.96 0.40 5.22
CA TYR A 36 -2.16 1.32 6.35
C TYR A 36 -2.06 0.68 7.74
N LEU A 37 -1.71 -0.60 7.87
CA LEU A 37 -1.51 -1.23 9.18
C LEU A 37 -0.46 -0.47 10.00
N GLY A 38 -0.80 -0.16 11.25
CA GLY A 38 0.05 0.61 12.16
C GLY A 38 0.04 2.13 11.93
N GLN A 39 -0.83 2.64 11.08
CA GLN A 39 -0.93 4.06 10.76
C GLN A 39 -2.27 4.66 11.20
N VAL A 40 -2.26 5.96 11.50
CA VAL A 40 -3.46 6.79 11.70
C VAL A 40 -3.64 7.63 10.44
N LEU A 41 -4.73 7.38 9.71
CA LEU A 41 -4.95 7.97 8.40
C LEU A 41 -5.74 9.28 8.48
N THR A 42 -5.15 10.37 7.98
CA THR A 42 -5.79 11.67 7.82
C THR A 42 -6.17 11.89 6.36
N PHE A 43 -7.45 12.17 6.11
CA PHE A 43 -7.91 12.63 4.80
C PHE A 43 -7.77 14.15 4.69
N SER A 44 -7.04 14.61 3.67
CA SER A 44 -6.91 16.05 3.37
C SER A 44 -8.15 16.60 2.66
N ALA A 45 -8.93 15.74 2.01
CA ALA A 45 -10.22 16.09 1.44
C ALA A 45 -11.17 16.63 2.52
N PRO A 46 -11.88 17.75 2.28
CA PRO A 46 -12.70 18.40 3.32
C PRO A 46 -13.90 17.56 3.74
N MET A 47 -14.36 16.64 2.89
CA MET A 47 -15.45 15.71 3.19
C MET A 47 -15.17 14.35 2.55
N ILE A 48 -15.36 13.29 3.34
CA ILE A 48 -15.37 11.90 2.90
C ILE A 48 -16.70 11.25 3.31
N GLY A 49 -17.02 10.07 2.77
CA GLY A 49 -18.27 9.37 3.11
C GLY A 49 -19.52 9.92 2.43
N ASN A 50 -19.36 10.62 1.31
CA ASN A 50 -20.45 11.32 0.61
C ASN A 50 -21.16 10.48 -0.47
N TYR A 51 -20.75 9.23 -0.72
CA TYR A 51 -21.36 8.34 -1.71
C TYR A 51 -21.63 6.92 -1.20
N GLY A 52 -21.63 6.73 0.12
CA GLY A 52 -21.93 5.44 0.75
C GLY A 52 -20.78 4.44 0.75
N THR A 53 -21.07 3.20 1.16
CA THR A 53 -20.12 2.08 1.17
C THR A 53 -20.75 0.84 0.54
N GLY A 54 -19.90 -0.01 -0.07
CA GLY A 54 -20.35 -1.26 -0.69
C GLY A 54 -19.21 -2.25 -0.89
N ASP A 55 -19.54 -3.51 -1.09
CA ASP A 55 -18.57 -4.61 -1.18
C ASP A 55 -17.61 -4.46 -2.37
N GLN A 56 -18.04 -3.78 -3.42
CA GLN A 56 -17.21 -3.53 -4.61
C GLN A 56 -16.02 -2.60 -4.36
N ALA A 57 -16.09 -1.79 -3.30
CA ALA A 57 -15.06 -0.82 -2.92
C ALA A 57 -14.10 -1.35 -1.83
N LEU A 58 -14.17 -2.63 -1.51
CA LEU A 58 -13.26 -3.26 -0.55
C LEU A 58 -11.96 -3.70 -1.22
N GLU A 59 -10.84 -3.38 -0.60
CA GLU A 59 -9.51 -3.90 -0.98
C GLU A 59 -9.08 -5.08 -0.10
N SER A 60 -9.75 -5.28 1.03
CA SER A 60 -9.62 -6.43 1.92
C SER A 60 -10.86 -6.56 2.80
N ASP A 61 -10.88 -7.52 3.71
CA ASP A 61 -12.02 -7.89 4.56
C ASP A 61 -12.18 -7.02 5.82
N ARG A 62 -11.25 -6.07 6.09
CA ARG A 62 -11.27 -5.22 7.29
C ARG A 62 -10.71 -3.81 7.05
N VAL A 63 -10.91 -2.93 8.02
CA VAL A 63 -10.25 -1.63 8.10
C VAL A 63 -8.88 -1.79 8.76
N TRP A 64 -7.85 -1.19 8.17
CA TRP A 64 -6.47 -1.35 8.60
C TRP A 64 -5.88 -0.14 9.36
N PRO A 65 -6.19 1.12 8.98
CA PRO A 65 -5.75 2.24 9.80
C PRO A 65 -6.24 2.10 11.25
N ALA A 66 -5.36 2.39 12.21
CA ALA A 66 -5.70 2.38 13.63
C ALA A 66 -6.80 3.41 13.96
N ALA A 67 -6.81 4.54 13.25
CA ALA A 67 -7.88 5.54 13.31
C ALA A 67 -8.01 6.31 11.99
N VAL A 68 -9.17 6.93 11.80
CA VAL A 68 -9.49 7.80 10.65
C VAL A 68 -9.77 9.22 11.13
N ILE A 69 -9.12 10.21 10.51
CA ILE A 69 -9.26 11.63 10.79
C ILE A 69 -9.71 12.35 9.52
N ALA A 70 -10.78 13.15 9.61
CA ALA A 70 -11.21 14.01 8.52
C ALA A 70 -11.79 15.33 9.05
N THR A 71 -11.95 16.33 8.18
CA THR A 71 -12.71 17.53 8.52
C THR A 71 -14.20 17.18 8.66
N ARG A 72 -14.73 16.35 7.75
CA ARG A 72 -16.10 15.85 7.82
C ARG A 72 -16.23 14.42 7.29
N ILE A 73 -16.98 13.58 8.03
CA ILE A 73 -17.31 12.22 7.64
C ILE A 73 -18.81 12.11 7.42
N GLY A 74 -19.22 11.95 6.16
CA GLY A 74 -20.61 11.78 5.78
C GLY A 74 -21.17 10.40 6.18
N ASP A 75 -22.50 10.32 6.26
CA ASP A 75 -23.20 9.09 6.65
C ASP A 75 -24.42 8.82 5.77
N ALA A 76 -24.49 9.44 4.61
CA ALA A 76 -25.56 9.18 3.66
C ALA A 76 -25.27 7.93 2.83
N PRO A 77 -26.28 7.11 2.51
CA PRO A 77 -26.16 6.12 1.44
C PRO A 77 -25.93 6.82 0.11
N GLY A 78 -25.34 6.10 -0.85
CA GLY A 78 -25.01 6.69 -2.14
C GLY A 78 -24.77 5.65 -3.23
N VAL A 79 -24.09 6.07 -4.30
CA VAL A 79 -23.84 5.22 -5.48
C VAL A 79 -22.94 4.01 -5.19
N ALA A 80 -22.10 4.08 -4.15
CA ALA A 80 -21.25 2.95 -3.76
C ALA A 80 -22.03 1.90 -2.94
N GLY A 81 -23.13 2.30 -2.26
CA GLY A 81 -23.94 1.35 -1.51
C GLY A 81 -24.88 2.00 -0.50
N PRO A 82 -25.71 1.17 0.17
CA PRO A 82 -26.81 1.61 1.01
C PRO A 82 -26.39 2.04 2.42
N VAL A 83 -25.16 1.79 2.84
CA VAL A 83 -24.65 2.10 4.20
C VAL A 83 -23.82 3.37 4.17
N GLY A 84 -24.04 4.25 5.12
CA GLY A 84 -23.22 5.45 5.30
C GLY A 84 -21.83 5.11 5.83
N PHE A 85 -20.82 5.87 5.43
CA PHE A 85 -19.42 5.56 5.74
C PHE A 85 -19.12 5.68 7.24
N ARG A 86 -19.67 6.68 7.91
CA ARG A 86 -19.49 6.86 9.36
C ARG A 86 -20.08 5.68 10.14
N SER A 87 -21.32 5.30 9.84
CA SER A 87 -21.98 4.15 10.46
C SER A 87 -21.22 2.85 10.18
N TRP A 88 -20.69 2.70 8.97
CA TRP A 88 -19.87 1.54 8.59
C TRP A 88 -18.55 1.49 9.39
N LEU A 89 -17.81 2.60 9.53
CA LEU A 89 -16.59 2.66 10.35
C LEU A 89 -16.86 2.30 11.81
N ALA A 90 -17.95 2.82 12.38
CA ALA A 90 -18.35 2.50 13.75
C ALA A 90 -18.68 1.00 13.92
N ALA A 91 -19.36 0.40 12.95
CA ALA A 91 -19.67 -1.04 12.94
C ALA A 91 -18.40 -1.92 12.79
N GLN A 92 -17.34 -1.40 12.15
CA GLN A 92 -16.03 -2.05 12.08
C GLN A 92 -15.18 -1.84 13.36
N GLY A 93 -15.68 -1.14 14.37
CA GLY A 93 -14.94 -0.87 15.61
C GLY A 93 -13.81 0.16 15.46
N VAL A 94 -13.85 0.98 14.42
CA VAL A 94 -12.76 1.93 14.09
C VAL A 94 -12.95 3.24 14.84
N VAL A 95 -11.88 3.71 15.50
CA VAL A 95 -11.83 5.08 16.06
C VAL A 95 -11.81 6.07 14.91
N ALA A 96 -12.86 6.89 14.78
CA ALA A 96 -12.94 7.90 13.74
C ALA A 96 -13.36 9.25 14.32
N VAL A 97 -12.71 10.31 13.87
CA VAL A 97 -12.95 11.66 14.36
C VAL A 97 -13.13 12.66 13.22
N GLU A 98 -14.01 13.64 13.44
CA GLU A 98 -14.23 14.76 12.53
C GLU A 98 -14.12 16.10 13.25
N ASP A 99 -14.33 17.21 12.53
CA ASP A 99 -14.12 18.58 12.96
C ASP A 99 -12.63 18.88 13.31
N ALA A 100 -11.71 18.00 12.95
CA ALA A 100 -10.28 18.25 13.08
C ALA A 100 -9.80 19.26 12.02
N ASP A 101 -8.89 20.16 12.41
CA ASP A 101 -8.18 21.00 11.43
C ASP A 101 -7.16 20.15 10.66
N THR A 102 -7.67 19.38 9.68
CA THR A 102 -6.84 18.49 8.85
C THR A 102 -5.84 19.28 8.02
N ARG A 103 -6.15 20.51 7.61
CA ARG A 103 -5.19 21.36 6.88
C ARG A 103 -3.97 21.68 7.75
N ARG A 104 -4.17 22.03 9.00
CA ARG A 104 -3.07 22.28 9.96
C ARG A 104 -2.27 21.00 10.23
N LEU A 105 -2.96 19.87 10.40
CA LEU A 105 -2.32 18.57 10.62
C LEU A 105 -1.47 18.14 9.41
N VAL A 106 -2.02 18.18 8.20
CA VAL A 106 -1.32 17.83 6.96
C VAL A 106 -0.09 18.72 6.73
N ARG A 107 -0.21 20.04 6.96
CA ARG A 107 0.94 20.94 6.89
C ARG A 107 2.01 20.59 7.91
N HIS A 108 1.62 20.25 9.13
CA HIS A 108 2.56 19.84 10.17
C HIS A 108 3.31 18.57 9.79
N LEU A 109 2.61 17.55 9.27
CA LEU A 109 3.23 16.31 8.79
C LEU A 109 4.14 16.54 7.58
N ARG A 110 3.74 17.42 6.66
CA ARG A 110 4.59 17.80 5.52
C ARG A 110 5.91 18.47 5.96
N ASP A 111 5.82 19.37 6.94
CA ASP A 111 6.94 20.20 7.34
C ASP A 111 7.90 19.48 8.34
N HIS A 112 7.41 18.46 9.07
CA HIS A 112 8.17 17.75 10.12
C HIS A 112 8.30 16.24 9.88
N GLY A 113 7.66 15.69 8.84
CA GLY A 113 7.63 14.27 8.54
C GLY A 113 6.50 13.51 9.23
N ALA A 114 6.29 12.28 8.77
CA ALA A 114 5.42 11.32 9.43
C ALA A 114 5.94 11.02 10.85
N MET A 115 5.05 10.96 11.82
CA MET A 115 5.44 10.85 13.22
C MET A 115 4.42 10.03 14.03
N ARG A 116 4.83 9.53 15.18
CA ARG A 116 3.92 8.87 16.11
C ARG A 116 2.85 9.86 16.59
N GLY A 117 1.63 9.38 16.64
CA GLY A 117 0.49 10.13 17.16
C GLY A 117 -0.61 9.21 17.65
N GLY A 118 -1.68 9.82 18.14
CA GLY A 118 -2.82 9.07 18.64
C GLY A 118 -4.10 9.86 18.62
N VAL A 119 -5.20 9.12 18.65
CA VAL A 119 -6.57 9.64 18.78
C VAL A 119 -7.21 8.93 19.97
N SER A 120 -7.87 9.67 20.84
CA SER A 120 -8.61 9.09 21.96
C SER A 120 -9.92 9.79 22.19
N THR A 121 -10.94 9.02 22.53
CA THR A 121 -12.25 9.47 22.99
C THR A 121 -12.42 9.30 24.50
N GLU A 122 -11.40 8.78 25.19
CA GLU A 122 -11.49 8.33 26.58
C GLU A 122 -10.41 8.98 27.48
N LEU A 123 -9.22 9.22 26.92
CA LEU A 123 -8.06 9.68 27.68
C LEU A 123 -7.91 11.19 27.63
N GLY A 124 -7.39 11.77 28.72
CA GLY A 124 -6.89 13.12 28.75
C GLY A 124 -5.64 13.32 27.88
N VAL A 125 -5.32 14.58 27.58
CA VAL A 125 -4.21 14.93 26.70
C VAL A 125 -2.87 14.38 27.21
N GLU A 126 -2.59 14.52 28.51
CA GLU A 126 -1.30 14.07 29.10
C GLU A 126 -1.15 12.56 29.05
N GLU A 127 -2.22 11.82 29.32
CA GLU A 127 -2.22 10.34 29.26
C GLU A 127 -2.01 9.87 27.83
N LEU A 128 -2.72 10.45 26.85
CA LEU A 128 -2.53 10.12 25.43
C LEU A 128 -1.12 10.45 24.97
N LEU A 129 -0.54 11.59 25.37
CA LEU A 129 0.83 11.96 25.02
C LEU A 129 1.86 11.00 25.60
N ALA A 130 1.64 10.48 26.82
CA ALA A 130 2.50 9.47 27.41
C ALA A 130 2.52 8.19 26.54
N LEU A 131 1.34 7.68 26.18
CA LEU A 131 1.22 6.52 25.29
C LEU A 131 1.84 6.73 23.91
N VAL A 132 1.68 7.90 23.31
CA VAL A 132 2.29 8.25 22.02
C VAL A 132 3.83 8.22 22.09
N ARG A 133 4.41 8.69 23.21
CA ARG A 133 5.87 8.68 23.41
C ARG A 133 6.44 7.26 23.56
N GLU A 134 5.67 6.35 24.13
CA GLU A 134 6.06 4.95 24.33
C GLU A 134 5.73 4.06 23.11
N HIS A 135 4.83 4.51 22.24
CA HIS A 135 4.43 3.73 21.06
C HIS A 135 5.64 3.46 20.15
N PRO A 136 5.86 2.20 19.68
CA PRO A 136 7.00 1.90 18.81
C PRO A 136 6.91 2.64 17.48
N HIS A 137 8.06 2.95 16.88
CA HIS A 137 8.13 3.42 15.49
C HIS A 137 7.75 2.30 14.53
N LEU A 138 7.32 2.67 13.33
CA LEU A 138 7.13 1.71 12.23
C LEU A 138 8.47 1.21 11.66
N ASP A 139 9.51 2.03 11.75
CA ASP A 139 10.84 1.69 11.29
C ASP A 139 11.37 0.43 11.97
N GLY A 140 11.96 -0.47 11.20
CA GLY A 140 12.47 -1.76 11.66
C GLY A 140 11.40 -2.82 11.95
N ARG A 141 10.13 -2.60 11.58
CA ARG A 141 9.05 -3.56 11.80
C ARG A 141 8.62 -4.23 10.51
N ASP A 142 8.72 -5.56 10.48
CA ASP A 142 8.04 -6.38 9.49
C ASP A 142 6.56 -6.52 9.85
N LEU A 143 5.68 -5.90 9.10
CA LEU A 143 4.23 -6.03 9.23
C LEU A 143 3.62 -6.88 8.12
N SER A 144 4.42 -7.36 7.16
CA SER A 144 3.96 -8.13 6.02
C SER A 144 3.30 -9.45 6.45
N VAL A 145 3.84 -10.11 7.48
CA VAL A 145 3.29 -11.36 8.00
C VAL A 145 1.94 -11.15 8.69
N GLU A 146 1.78 -10.04 9.44
CA GLU A 146 0.51 -9.71 10.12
C GLU A 146 -0.58 -9.31 9.11
N ALA A 147 -0.18 -8.67 8.01
CA ALA A 147 -1.09 -8.22 6.95
C ALA A 147 -1.45 -9.32 5.95
N ALA A 148 -0.64 -10.37 5.85
CA ALA A 148 -0.84 -11.46 4.91
C ALA A 148 -2.13 -12.23 5.20
N GLY A 149 -2.87 -12.56 4.14
CA GLY A 149 -4.01 -13.47 4.20
C GLY A 149 -3.57 -14.94 4.15
N GLY A 150 -4.56 -15.83 4.20
CA GLY A 150 -4.35 -17.27 4.03
C GLY A 150 -4.11 -17.67 2.56
N ARG A 151 -3.65 -18.92 2.37
CA ARG A 151 -3.54 -19.51 1.03
C ARG A 151 -4.89 -19.50 0.32
N ARG A 152 -4.91 -19.06 -0.92
CA ARG A 152 -6.09 -19.00 -1.77
C ARG A 152 -5.72 -19.09 -3.25
N ARG A 153 -6.67 -19.45 -4.09
CA ARG A 153 -6.48 -19.58 -5.53
C ARG A 153 -7.52 -18.77 -6.27
N LEU A 154 -7.10 -18.12 -7.37
CA LEU A 154 -7.96 -17.41 -8.30
C LEU A 154 -7.62 -17.79 -9.74
N GLY A 155 -8.65 -17.87 -10.59
CA GLY A 155 -8.51 -18.21 -12.01
C GLY A 155 -8.31 -19.71 -12.23
N ASP A 156 -8.88 -20.21 -13.33
CA ASP A 156 -8.90 -21.64 -13.65
C ASP A 156 -7.99 -21.98 -14.85
N ALA A 157 -7.50 -20.97 -15.58
CA ALA A 157 -6.73 -21.14 -16.81
C ALA A 157 -5.59 -20.14 -16.93
N GLY A 158 -4.66 -20.37 -17.85
CA GLY A 158 -3.51 -19.52 -18.11
C GLY A 158 -2.26 -19.91 -17.30
N PRO A 159 -1.17 -19.13 -17.41
CA PRO A 159 0.05 -19.40 -16.68
C PRO A 159 -0.19 -19.28 -15.17
N THR A 160 0.52 -20.10 -14.41
CA THR A 160 0.45 -20.14 -12.96
C THR A 160 1.38 -19.11 -12.34
N ILE A 161 0.82 -18.15 -11.63
CA ILE A 161 1.57 -17.14 -10.87
C ILE A 161 1.48 -17.50 -9.39
N VAL A 162 2.62 -17.70 -8.74
CA VAL A 162 2.67 -17.75 -7.28
C VAL A 162 2.80 -16.31 -6.79
N ALA A 163 1.77 -15.84 -6.08
CA ALA A 163 1.69 -14.49 -5.55
C ALA A 163 1.97 -14.51 -4.04
N VAL A 164 3.07 -13.88 -3.63
CA VAL A 164 3.44 -13.70 -2.22
C VAL A 164 2.62 -12.56 -1.63
N ASP A 165 1.78 -12.90 -0.65
CA ASP A 165 0.88 -11.97 0.03
C ASP A 165 1.59 -11.32 1.21
N CYS A 166 1.94 -10.04 1.03
CA CYS A 166 2.50 -9.18 2.07
C CYS A 166 1.45 -8.18 2.63
N GLY A 167 0.19 -8.39 2.32
CA GLY A 167 -0.93 -7.46 2.55
C GLY A 167 -1.58 -7.07 1.22
N MET A 168 -1.95 -8.08 0.43
CA MET A 168 -2.39 -7.91 -0.96
C MET A 168 -3.79 -7.33 -1.08
N LYS A 169 -3.93 -6.25 -1.85
CA LYS A 169 -5.22 -5.66 -2.23
C LYS A 169 -6.00 -6.57 -3.18
N GLN A 170 -7.32 -6.59 -3.04
CA GLN A 170 -8.23 -7.32 -3.95
C GLN A 170 -8.09 -6.83 -5.40
N GLY A 171 -7.85 -5.54 -5.59
CA GLY A 171 -7.61 -4.96 -6.91
C GLY A 171 -6.42 -5.59 -7.65
N ILE A 172 -5.35 -5.92 -6.95
CA ILE A 172 -4.18 -6.61 -7.52
C ILE A 172 -4.56 -8.03 -7.97
N LEU A 173 -5.25 -8.80 -7.11
CA LEU A 173 -5.72 -10.13 -7.47
C LEU A 173 -6.64 -10.12 -8.69
N ALA A 174 -7.57 -9.16 -8.72
CA ALA A 174 -8.46 -8.97 -9.87
C ALA A 174 -7.69 -8.57 -11.14
N GLY A 175 -6.63 -7.76 -11.02
CA GLY A 175 -5.76 -7.38 -12.14
C GLY A 175 -5.00 -8.57 -12.72
N LEU A 176 -4.41 -9.41 -11.87
CA LEU A 176 -3.71 -10.63 -12.29
C LEU A 176 -4.65 -11.62 -12.97
N ALA A 177 -5.78 -11.95 -12.34
CA ALA A 177 -6.79 -12.85 -12.90
C ALA A 177 -7.41 -12.29 -14.18
N GLY A 178 -7.73 -10.99 -14.20
CA GLY A 178 -8.27 -10.28 -15.36
C GLY A 178 -7.30 -10.22 -16.56
N ALA A 179 -6.00 -10.34 -16.30
CA ALA A 179 -5.00 -10.51 -17.35
C ALA A 179 -4.89 -11.96 -17.88
N GLY A 180 -5.69 -12.90 -17.37
CA GLY A 180 -5.74 -14.29 -17.81
C GLY A 180 -4.69 -15.18 -17.15
N MET A 181 -4.29 -14.88 -15.92
CA MET A 181 -3.35 -15.68 -15.13
C MET A 181 -4.11 -16.47 -14.04
N ARG A 182 -3.63 -17.65 -13.74
CA ARG A 182 -4.04 -18.44 -12.58
C ARG A 182 -3.14 -18.04 -11.41
N VAL A 183 -3.71 -17.61 -10.30
CA VAL A 183 -2.98 -17.08 -9.17
C VAL A 183 -3.07 -18.03 -7.98
N GLU A 184 -1.93 -18.51 -7.50
CA GLU A 184 -1.75 -19.25 -6.25
C GLU A 184 -1.18 -18.30 -5.21
N VAL A 185 -2.00 -17.87 -4.27
CA VAL A 185 -1.58 -16.94 -3.20
C VAL A 185 -0.93 -17.73 -2.07
N VAL A 186 0.27 -17.29 -1.66
CA VAL A 186 1.02 -17.83 -0.53
C VAL A 186 1.37 -16.72 0.46
N PRO A 187 1.46 -17.00 1.78
CA PRO A 187 1.81 -15.99 2.78
C PRO A 187 3.27 -15.52 2.67
N ALA A 188 3.56 -14.32 3.21
CA ALA A 188 4.87 -13.66 3.18
C ALA A 188 6.04 -14.51 3.72
N GLY A 189 5.80 -15.45 4.65
CA GLY A 189 6.84 -16.35 5.18
C GLY A 189 7.17 -17.57 4.32
N THR A 190 6.61 -17.69 3.09
CA THR A 190 6.87 -18.84 2.20
C THR A 190 8.27 -18.76 1.62
N THR A 191 9.05 -19.83 1.74
CA THR A 191 10.45 -19.91 1.27
C THR A 191 10.55 -20.03 -0.25
N ALA A 192 11.73 -19.75 -0.81
CA ALA A 192 12.00 -19.90 -2.25
C ALA A 192 11.72 -21.34 -2.74
N ASP A 193 12.16 -22.35 -1.99
CA ASP A 193 11.96 -23.76 -2.35
C ASP A 193 10.47 -24.14 -2.36
N GLU A 194 9.69 -23.66 -1.38
CA GLU A 194 8.24 -23.87 -1.35
C GLU A 194 7.53 -23.17 -2.51
N ILE A 195 7.94 -21.94 -2.87
CA ILE A 195 7.43 -21.20 -4.02
C ILE A 195 7.70 -21.98 -5.32
N LEU A 196 8.95 -22.39 -5.53
CA LEU A 196 9.37 -23.10 -6.74
C LEU A 196 8.76 -24.51 -6.83
N ALA A 197 8.53 -25.19 -5.70
CA ALA A 197 7.86 -26.49 -5.65
C ALA A 197 6.40 -26.45 -6.16
N LEU A 198 5.77 -25.27 -6.18
CA LEU A 198 4.43 -25.09 -6.79
C LEU A 198 4.48 -25.05 -8.31
N GLY A 199 5.67 -25.07 -8.94
CA GLY A 199 5.86 -25.04 -10.38
C GLY A 199 5.33 -23.76 -11.04
N PRO A 200 5.67 -22.55 -10.52
CA PRO A 200 5.17 -21.30 -11.09
C PRO A 200 5.76 -21.02 -12.47
N ASP A 201 4.96 -20.47 -13.36
CA ASP A 201 5.43 -19.84 -14.59
C ASP A 201 5.98 -18.42 -14.31
N GLY A 202 5.56 -17.79 -13.20
CA GLY A 202 6.08 -16.52 -12.71
C GLY A 202 5.76 -16.29 -11.24
N VAL A 203 6.46 -15.35 -10.60
CA VAL A 203 6.27 -14.97 -9.19
C VAL A 203 5.89 -13.51 -9.10
N PHE A 204 4.88 -13.22 -8.29
CA PHE A 204 4.39 -11.88 -8.02
C PHE A 204 4.54 -11.54 -6.53
N ILE A 205 5.00 -10.32 -6.22
CA ILE A 205 5.10 -9.84 -4.84
C ILE A 205 4.17 -8.64 -4.67
N SER A 206 3.27 -8.75 -3.68
CA SER A 206 2.23 -7.77 -3.45
C SER A 206 2.73 -6.49 -2.77
N ASN A 207 1.83 -5.51 -2.71
CA ASN A 207 1.90 -4.40 -1.76
C ASN A 207 1.80 -4.90 -0.31
N GLY A 208 2.05 -4.00 0.64
CA GLY A 208 1.92 -4.30 2.07
C GLY A 208 2.45 -3.18 2.97
N PRO A 209 2.28 -3.32 4.28
CA PRO A 209 2.76 -2.39 5.29
C PRO A 209 4.17 -2.72 5.80
N GLY A 210 4.74 -1.80 6.56
CA GLY A 210 5.97 -2.00 7.32
C GLY A 210 7.21 -1.39 6.70
N ASP A 211 8.34 -1.68 7.31
CA ASP A 211 9.67 -1.30 6.82
C ASP A 211 10.19 -2.41 5.89
N PRO A 212 10.43 -2.11 4.59
CA PRO A 212 10.89 -3.12 3.65
C PRO A 212 12.19 -3.80 4.06
N ALA A 213 13.12 -3.07 4.70
CA ALA A 213 14.39 -3.63 5.17
C ALA A 213 14.23 -4.67 6.29
N ALA A 214 13.10 -4.65 7.00
CA ALA A 214 12.79 -5.61 8.06
C ALA A 214 12.15 -6.91 7.54
N CYS A 215 11.65 -6.94 6.31
CA CYS A 215 10.96 -8.10 5.71
C CYS A 215 11.98 -9.15 5.17
N VAL A 216 12.98 -9.49 5.97
CA VAL A 216 14.09 -10.37 5.59
C VAL A 216 13.63 -11.71 4.98
N PRO A 217 12.62 -12.42 5.53
CA PRO A 217 12.21 -13.70 4.96
C PRO A 217 11.74 -13.60 3.50
N VAL A 218 11.05 -12.51 3.13
CA VAL A 218 10.58 -12.30 1.74
C VAL A 218 11.75 -11.92 0.84
N ILE A 219 12.69 -11.10 1.31
CA ILE A 219 13.91 -10.71 0.57
C ILE A 219 14.74 -11.97 0.26
N ASP A 220 14.93 -12.86 1.25
CA ASP A 220 15.66 -14.12 1.09
C ASP A 220 14.96 -15.05 0.09
N ALA A 221 13.64 -15.17 0.19
CA ALA A 221 12.85 -15.97 -0.77
C ALA A 221 12.98 -15.42 -2.18
N LEU A 222 12.93 -14.10 -2.37
CA LEU A 222 13.14 -13.45 -3.67
C LEU A 222 14.53 -13.74 -4.24
N SER A 223 15.58 -13.61 -3.42
CA SER A 223 16.95 -13.92 -3.82
C SER A 223 17.10 -15.36 -4.34
N GLY A 224 16.35 -16.29 -3.76
CA GLY A 224 16.32 -17.69 -4.22
C GLY A 224 15.50 -17.94 -5.47
N VAL A 225 14.62 -17.01 -5.89
CA VAL A 225 13.74 -17.14 -7.07
C VAL A 225 14.30 -16.40 -8.29
N LEU A 226 15.04 -15.31 -8.09
CA LEU A 226 15.61 -14.47 -9.14
C LEU A 226 16.40 -15.28 -10.17
N GLY A 227 16.20 -14.99 -11.47
CA GLY A 227 16.81 -15.66 -12.60
C GLY A 227 16.25 -17.05 -12.93
N LYS A 228 15.29 -17.57 -12.14
CA LYS A 228 14.67 -18.89 -12.39
C LYS A 228 13.31 -18.77 -13.10
N VAL A 229 12.51 -17.78 -12.73
CA VAL A 229 11.21 -17.46 -13.35
C VAL A 229 11.02 -15.95 -13.37
N PRO A 230 10.15 -15.41 -14.25
CA PRO A 230 9.81 -14.01 -14.24
C PRO A 230 9.25 -13.53 -12.89
N VAL A 231 9.74 -12.40 -12.37
CA VAL A 231 9.32 -11.80 -11.11
C VAL A 231 8.77 -10.39 -11.35
N PHE A 232 7.62 -10.08 -10.76
CA PHE A 232 7.08 -8.72 -10.75
C PHE A 232 6.61 -8.31 -9.36
N GLY A 233 6.98 -7.09 -8.92
CA GLY A 233 6.64 -6.53 -7.61
C GLY A 233 5.87 -5.21 -7.70
N ILE A 234 4.90 -5.00 -6.80
CA ILE A 234 4.14 -3.75 -6.66
C ILE A 234 4.33 -3.18 -5.26
N CYS A 235 4.63 -1.89 -5.15
CA CYS A 235 4.73 -1.10 -3.94
C CYS A 235 5.74 -1.70 -2.95
N LEU A 236 5.32 -2.33 -1.84
CA LEU A 236 6.24 -3.07 -0.97
C LEU A 236 7.00 -4.14 -1.76
N GLY A 237 6.36 -4.85 -2.69
CA GLY A 237 7.01 -5.83 -3.55
C GLY A 237 8.12 -5.26 -4.44
N HIS A 238 8.00 -4.00 -4.89
CA HIS A 238 9.07 -3.28 -5.57
C HIS A 238 10.26 -3.02 -4.64
N GLN A 239 10.00 -2.60 -3.41
CA GLN A 239 11.03 -2.32 -2.41
C GLN A 239 11.76 -3.60 -1.99
N LEU A 240 11.02 -4.71 -1.76
CA LEU A 240 11.59 -6.02 -1.42
C LEU A 240 12.43 -6.60 -2.57
N LEU A 241 11.95 -6.48 -3.81
CA LEU A 241 12.72 -6.87 -4.99
C LEU A 241 14.00 -6.03 -5.11
N SER A 242 13.93 -4.74 -4.81
CA SER A 242 15.11 -3.86 -4.81
C SER A 242 16.13 -4.31 -3.78
N HIS A 243 15.72 -4.68 -2.56
CA HIS A 243 16.62 -5.26 -1.55
C HIS A 243 17.25 -6.57 -2.02
N ALA A 244 16.46 -7.48 -2.61
CA ALA A 244 16.98 -8.76 -3.15
C ALA A 244 17.99 -8.55 -4.30
N LEU A 245 17.91 -7.42 -5.01
CA LEU A 245 18.85 -7.00 -6.05
C LEU A 245 20.05 -6.19 -5.50
N GLY A 246 20.14 -5.98 -4.17
CA GLY A 246 21.25 -5.28 -3.53
C GLY A 246 21.09 -3.77 -3.41
N LEU A 247 19.92 -3.22 -3.77
CA LEU A 247 19.60 -1.82 -3.51
C LEU A 247 19.14 -1.63 -2.05
N ARG A 248 19.05 -0.39 -1.61
CA ARG A 248 18.51 -0.01 -0.32
C ARG A 248 17.27 0.87 -0.46
N THR A 249 16.49 0.98 0.59
CA THR A 249 15.36 1.90 0.69
C THR A 249 15.62 2.95 1.77
N GLU A 250 14.96 4.10 1.63
CA GLU A 250 14.95 5.14 2.65
C GLU A 250 13.51 5.57 2.95
N LYS A 251 13.28 6.03 4.17
CA LYS A 251 12.00 6.58 4.57
C LYS A 251 11.84 7.99 4.02
N LEU A 252 10.77 8.23 3.27
CA LEU A 252 10.41 9.56 2.82
C LEU A 252 9.86 10.39 4.00
N PRO A 253 10.07 11.71 4.02
CA PRO A 253 9.60 12.54 5.12
C PRO A 253 8.11 12.36 5.46
N PHE A 254 7.24 12.31 4.45
CA PHE A 254 5.79 12.11 4.63
C PHE A 254 5.18 11.09 3.67
N GLY A 255 6.00 10.49 2.79
CA GLY A 255 5.58 9.50 1.81
C GLY A 255 4.70 10.05 0.68
N HIS A 256 4.37 9.18 -0.26
CA HIS A 256 3.45 9.48 -1.35
C HIS A 256 2.11 8.78 -1.13
N ARG A 257 1.01 9.56 -1.04
CA ARG A 257 -0.34 9.02 -0.86
C ARG A 257 -1.36 9.88 -1.60
N GLY A 258 -1.87 9.34 -2.70
CA GLY A 258 -2.83 10.03 -3.56
C GLY A 258 -2.98 9.36 -4.92
N ALA A 259 -3.90 9.86 -5.74
CA ALA A 259 -4.25 9.29 -7.02
C ALA A 259 -3.92 10.21 -8.22
N ASN A 260 -2.96 11.11 -8.05
CA ASN A 260 -2.62 12.13 -9.04
C ASN A 260 -1.10 12.35 -9.16
N HIS A 261 -0.30 11.31 -8.96
CA HIS A 261 1.15 11.39 -9.00
C HIS A 261 1.67 11.12 -10.43
N PRO A 262 2.31 12.10 -11.08
CA PRO A 262 2.88 11.91 -12.41
C PRO A 262 4.21 11.15 -12.32
N VAL A 263 4.30 10.06 -13.08
CA VAL A 263 5.48 9.21 -13.19
C VAL A 263 5.90 9.13 -14.64
N GLN A 264 7.17 9.39 -14.93
CA GLN A 264 7.73 9.33 -16.27
C GLN A 264 8.38 7.98 -16.54
N ARG A 265 8.07 7.38 -17.67
CA ARG A 265 8.74 6.19 -18.19
C ARG A 265 10.08 6.57 -18.82
N ALA A 266 11.13 5.82 -18.52
CA ALA A 266 12.46 6.08 -19.05
C ALA A 266 12.60 5.73 -20.55
N GLU A 267 11.81 4.73 -21.03
CA GLU A 267 11.95 4.20 -22.39
C GLU A 267 11.48 5.16 -23.50
N ASP A 268 10.44 5.95 -23.23
CA ASP A 268 9.78 6.80 -24.26
C ASP A 268 9.39 8.20 -23.74
N GLY A 269 9.63 8.49 -22.46
CA GLY A 269 9.33 9.76 -21.84
C GLY A 269 7.83 10.01 -21.56
N VAL A 270 6.96 9.02 -21.80
CA VAL A 270 5.53 9.13 -21.51
C VAL A 270 5.30 9.30 -20.03
N VAL A 271 4.37 10.18 -19.67
CA VAL A 271 3.96 10.43 -18.30
C VAL A 271 2.64 9.70 -18.01
N GLU A 272 2.64 8.85 -16.99
CA GLU A 272 1.48 8.15 -16.46
C GLU A 272 1.03 8.83 -15.17
N ILE A 273 -0.28 8.99 -14.97
CA ILE A 273 -0.83 9.44 -13.69
C ILE A 273 -1.13 8.22 -12.84
N THR A 274 -0.49 8.17 -11.67
CA THR A 274 -0.45 6.96 -10.85
C THR A 274 -1.10 7.15 -9.48
N VAL A 275 -1.42 6.01 -8.87
CA VAL A 275 -1.92 5.92 -7.50
C VAL A 275 -0.78 5.48 -6.59
N GLN A 276 -0.56 6.23 -5.51
CA GLN A 276 0.54 6.03 -4.57
C GLN A 276 0.02 5.81 -3.16
N ASN A 277 0.64 4.88 -2.44
CA ASN A 277 0.47 4.70 -0.99
C ASN A 277 1.70 4.03 -0.39
N HIS A 278 2.79 4.79 -0.21
CA HIS A 278 4.02 4.27 0.37
C HIS A 278 4.74 5.33 1.21
N GLY A 279 5.50 4.88 2.21
CA GLY A 279 6.33 5.72 3.08
C GLY A 279 7.82 5.59 2.82
N TYR A 280 8.24 4.61 2.02
CA TYR A 280 9.64 4.36 1.67
C TYR A 280 9.83 4.45 0.16
N ALA A 281 11.04 4.80 -0.27
CA ALA A 281 11.44 4.80 -1.68
C ALA A 281 12.79 4.11 -1.85
N VAL A 282 13.01 3.57 -3.04
CA VAL A 282 14.30 2.96 -3.44
C VAL A 282 15.32 4.04 -3.71
N VAL A 283 16.53 3.87 -3.18
CA VAL A 283 17.67 4.77 -3.40
C VAL A 283 18.48 4.29 -4.59
N ALA A 284 18.65 5.16 -5.58
CA ALA A 284 19.34 4.83 -6.84
C ALA A 284 20.74 5.45 -6.94
N ASP A 285 21.39 5.78 -5.82
CA ASP A 285 22.74 6.36 -5.81
C ASP A 285 23.83 5.35 -6.20
N SER A 286 23.51 4.06 -6.16
CA SER A 286 24.39 2.98 -6.58
C SER A 286 23.60 1.81 -7.15
N LEU A 287 23.26 1.86 -8.44
CA LEU A 287 22.59 0.74 -9.10
C LEU A 287 23.60 -0.41 -9.31
N PRO A 288 23.28 -1.64 -8.89
CA PRO A 288 24.04 -2.82 -9.26
C PRO A 288 24.09 -3.04 -10.77
N ASP A 289 25.11 -3.72 -11.25
CA ASP A 289 25.22 -4.09 -12.67
C ASP A 289 23.97 -4.83 -13.13
N GLY A 290 23.45 -4.46 -14.31
CA GLY A 290 22.25 -5.07 -14.90
C GLY A 290 20.92 -4.57 -14.34
N VAL A 291 20.91 -3.71 -13.30
CA VAL A 291 19.69 -3.06 -12.78
C VAL A 291 19.50 -1.68 -13.40
N GLN A 292 18.27 -1.39 -13.85
CA GLN A 292 17.93 -0.15 -14.52
C GLN A 292 16.71 0.50 -13.84
N VAL A 293 16.74 1.84 -13.68
CA VAL A 293 15.56 2.63 -13.34
C VAL A 293 14.69 2.77 -14.58
N THR A 294 13.46 2.31 -14.51
CA THR A 294 12.50 2.33 -15.62
C THR A 294 11.46 3.44 -15.49
N ARG A 295 11.26 3.95 -14.28
CA ARG A 295 10.24 4.97 -13.98
C ARG A 295 10.71 5.88 -12.86
N THR A 296 10.35 7.17 -12.97
CA THR A 296 10.76 8.22 -12.03
C THR A 296 9.60 9.16 -11.73
N SER A 297 9.40 9.51 -10.47
CA SER A 297 8.45 10.52 -10.03
C SER A 297 8.82 11.91 -10.56
N LEU A 298 7.85 12.63 -11.12
CA LEU A 298 8.05 14.02 -11.53
C LEU A 298 7.88 15.02 -10.37
N PHE A 299 7.48 14.57 -9.18
CA PHE A 299 7.38 15.45 -8.02
C PHE A 299 8.73 15.67 -7.33
N ASP A 300 9.53 14.60 -7.18
CA ASP A 300 10.75 14.65 -6.37
C ASP A 300 11.92 13.82 -6.93
N GLY A 301 11.72 13.16 -8.07
CA GLY A 301 12.76 12.35 -8.70
C GLY A 301 12.95 10.97 -8.07
N SER A 302 12.10 10.55 -7.14
CA SER A 302 12.18 9.21 -6.54
C SER A 302 12.02 8.10 -7.58
N VAL A 303 12.62 6.94 -7.31
CA VAL A 303 12.53 5.75 -8.17
C VAL A 303 11.12 5.15 -8.05
N GLU A 304 10.45 5.06 -9.19
CA GLU A 304 9.09 4.55 -9.30
C GLU A 304 9.00 3.20 -10.05
N GLY A 305 10.13 2.70 -10.53
CA GLY A 305 10.22 1.39 -11.14
C GLY A 305 11.64 0.99 -11.50
N ILE A 306 11.92 -0.29 -11.39
CA ILE A 306 13.20 -0.89 -11.79
C ILE A 306 12.98 -2.12 -12.67
N ALA A 307 14.02 -2.50 -13.42
CA ALA A 307 14.12 -3.77 -14.11
C ALA A 307 15.54 -4.35 -13.99
N ALA A 308 15.62 -5.68 -13.90
CA ALA A 308 16.83 -6.47 -14.00
C ALA A 308 16.57 -7.59 -15.03
N PRO A 309 16.74 -7.31 -16.35
CA PRO A 309 16.33 -8.22 -17.42
C PRO A 309 17.00 -9.59 -17.36
N GLU A 310 18.30 -9.65 -17.03
CA GLU A 310 19.05 -10.91 -16.92
C GLU A 310 18.56 -11.80 -15.76
N LEU A 311 17.94 -11.19 -14.74
CA LEU A 311 17.32 -11.88 -13.62
C LEU A 311 15.81 -12.03 -13.78
N LEU A 312 15.27 -11.74 -14.97
CA LEU A 312 13.84 -11.81 -15.32
C LEU A 312 12.94 -10.98 -14.38
N ALA A 313 13.45 -9.92 -13.80
CA ALA A 313 12.78 -9.15 -12.75
C ALA A 313 12.40 -7.74 -13.19
N ALA A 314 11.22 -7.28 -12.75
CA ALA A 314 10.78 -5.90 -12.89
C ALA A 314 9.79 -5.54 -11.77
N SER A 315 9.62 -4.24 -11.50
CA SER A 315 8.69 -3.78 -10.48
C SER A 315 8.32 -2.31 -10.64
N VAL A 316 7.21 -1.93 -10.00
CA VAL A 316 6.76 -0.53 -9.89
C VAL A 316 6.40 -0.18 -8.45
N GLN A 317 6.68 1.07 -8.04
CA GLN A 317 6.40 1.57 -6.70
C GLN A 317 4.91 1.89 -6.52
N TYR A 318 4.25 2.34 -7.56
CA TYR A 318 2.84 2.74 -7.56
C TYR A 318 1.89 1.56 -7.78
N HIS A 319 0.59 1.83 -7.70
CA HIS A 319 -0.50 0.85 -7.75
C HIS A 319 -1.19 0.82 -9.13
N PRO A 320 -0.81 -0.09 -10.05
CA PRO A 320 -1.42 -0.17 -11.38
C PRO A 320 -2.85 -0.67 -11.38
N GLU A 321 -3.32 -1.30 -10.30
CA GLU A 321 -4.72 -1.71 -10.12
C GLU A 321 -5.66 -0.52 -9.96
N ALA A 322 -5.11 0.64 -9.53
CA ALA A 322 -5.77 1.95 -9.50
C ALA A 322 -7.18 1.92 -8.87
N ARG A 323 -7.30 1.38 -7.68
CA ARG A 323 -8.54 1.35 -6.90
C ARG A 323 -8.38 2.16 -5.59
N PRO A 324 -8.89 3.41 -5.60
CA PRO A 324 -9.43 4.20 -6.73
C PRO A 324 -8.32 4.85 -7.55
N GLY A 325 -8.61 5.30 -8.74
CA GLY A 325 -7.72 6.21 -9.47
C GLY A 325 -7.65 6.01 -10.98
N PRO A 326 -6.73 6.73 -11.65
CA PRO A 326 -6.50 6.60 -13.08
C PRO A 326 -5.90 5.23 -13.42
N HIS A 327 -6.26 4.71 -14.61
CA HIS A 327 -5.89 3.37 -15.07
C HIS A 327 -4.74 3.38 -16.10
N ASP A 328 -3.95 4.43 -16.17
CA ASP A 328 -2.86 4.60 -17.14
C ASP A 328 -1.88 3.41 -17.11
N ALA A 329 -1.63 2.87 -15.92
CA ALA A 329 -0.69 1.78 -15.70
C ALA A 329 -1.31 0.36 -15.70
N ALA A 330 -2.63 0.22 -15.90
CA ALA A 330 -3.31 -1.09 -15.83
C ALA A 330 -2.76 -2.14 -16.81
N TYR A 331 -2.12 -1.71 -17.91
CA TYR A 331 -1.47 -2.58 -18.89
C TYR A 331 -0.35 -3.43 -18.29
N LEU A 332 0.24 -3.05 -17.14
CA LEU A 332 1.36 -3.75 -16.52
C LEU A 332 1.02 -5.19 -16.13
N PHE A 333 -0.23 -5.49 -15.78
CA PHE A 333 -0.65 -6.87 -15.53
C PHE A 333 -0.55 -7.73 -16.80
N ARG A 334 -0.94 -7.20 -17.95
CA ARG A 334 -0.79 -7.89 -19.24
C ARG A 334 0.68 -8.01 -19.65
N ALA A 335 1.45 -6.94 -19.44
CA ALA A 335 2.89 -6.95 -19.73
C ALA A 335 3.64 -8.00 -18.88
N PHE A 336 3.24 -8.20 -17.63
CA PHE A 336 3.79 -9.27 -16.79
C PHE A 336 3.40 -10.65 -17.32
N ARG A 337 2.12 -10.89 -17.64
CA ARG A 337 1.68 -12.14 -18.26
C ARG A 337 2.47 -12.45 -19.53
N ASP A 338 2.65 -11.46 -20.41
CA ASP A 338 3.33 -11.66 -21.70
C ASP A 338 4.81 -12.05 -21.52
N ARG A 339 5.46 -11.56 -20.44
CA ARG A 339 6.81 -12.00 -20.05
C ARG A 339 6.84 -13.43 -19.50
N VAL A 340 5.78 -13.84 -18.82
CA VAL A 340 5.68 -15.20 -18.25
C VAL A 340 5.47 -16.26 -19.34
N VAL A 341 4.83 -15.91 -20.46
CA VAL A 341 4.53 -16.84 -21.55
C VAL A 341 5.53 -16.76 -22.70
N ALA A 342 6.49 -15.83 -22.68
CA ALA A 342 7.54 -15.66 -23.69
C ALA A 342 8.63 -16.70 -23.54
#